data_f2456239692c799d473cd0d04f92e342
#
_entry.id   f2456239692c799d473cd0d04f92e342
#
_cell.length_a   1.000
_cell.length_b   1.000
_cell.length_c   1.000
_cell.angle_alpha   90.00
_cell.angle_beta   90.00
_cell.angle_gamma   90.00
#
_symmetry.space_group_name_H-M   'P 1'
#
loop_
_entity.id
_entity.type
_entity.pdbx_description
1 polymer ?
#
loop_
_entity_poly.entity_id
_entity_poly.type
_entity_poly.pdbx_seq_one_letter_code
_entity_poly.pdbx_strand_id
1 'polypeptide(L)'
;MNKLFSILLVLFFSFTGISQQIYPLLVENDQLNQKKWVDSIYNAMTLKEKVGQLFMVDVFSSDPKSKNNKIDSLIKNQHIGGIIFSKGGPKRQAKLNNHYQNISKTPLIMAMDAEWGLAMRLDSTFAYPWNMTLGAITNNEIIYKIGKQIGEHTKRIGMHINFSPVVDINTNPNNPIIGNRSFGEDRDNVTEKALAYMRGIQSVGILANAKHFPGHGDTEKDSHKTLPTISFSKKRLDSIELYPYKRLIEAGLSSVMIAHLNVPSLELRANFPSSLSKNIVTNLLQKDMEFNGLVFTDALNMKGASNFKKPGEIDLAAFLAGNDVLLISESIPKAQQLIMNAYNDGRIAEVRLERSVKKILYAKYKVGLNNYQPVDMNNLVEDLNTPLDKVLYEKAMENALTVLKNDRLIIPIKKLENTRIAYVEFGDDSGEHFLSQLQKYAKVDWVKAKTADEYNKKLKKYDLTIIGFHKSNANPWKAYKFTELKLTRLYEIARNNKVIL
;
A
#
# COMPACT_ATOMS: atom_id res chain seq x y z
N MET A 1 60.72 40.97 44.12
CA MET A 1 59.34 40.46 44.13
C MET A 1 58.87 40.42 42.68
N ASN A 2 59.12 39.31 41.99
CA ASN A 2 58.70 39.14 40.55
C ASN A 2 57.45 38.33 40.49
N LYS A 3 56.39 38.90 39.93
CA LYS A 3 55.14 38.15 39.63
C LYS A 3 55.20 37.67 38.18
N LEU A 4 55.41 36.38 38.00
CA LEU A 4 55.20 35.73 36.71
C LEU A 4 53.67 35.65 36.43
N PHE A 5 53.29 36.28 35.31
CA PHE A 5 51.97 36.06 34.72
C PHE A 5 52.05 34.90 33.72
N SER A 6 51.46 33.75 34.08
CA SER A 6 51.28 32.64 33.16
C SER A 6 50.02 32.85 32.31
N ILE A 7 50.20 33.10 31.03
CA ILE A 7 49.10 33.19 30.04
C ILE A 7 48.78 31.73 29.62
N LEU A 8 47.63 31.25 30.06
CA LEU A 8 47.09 29.97 29.63
C LEU A 8 46.37 30.13 28.25
N LEU A 9 46.99 29.71 27.19
CA LEU A 9 46.43 29.72 25.83
C LEU A 9 45.45 28.54 25.69
N VAL A 10 44.14 28.79 25.83
CA VAL A 10 43.09 27.80 25.55
C VAL A 10 42.86 27.75 24.05
N LEU A 11 43.42 26.75 23.38
CA LEU A 11 43.12 26.41 21.98
C LEU A 11 41.71 25.78 21.92
N PHE A 12 40.72 26.57 21.51
CA PHE A 12 39.41 26.04 21.10
C PHE A 12 39.57 25.30 19.77
N PHE A 13 39.72 23.99 19.82
CA PHE A 13 39.48 23.12 18.65
C PHE A 13 37.96 23.12 18.40
N SER A 14 37.53 23.94 17.45
CA SER A 14 36.19 23.80 16.88
C SER A 14 36.13 22.47 16.10
N PHE A 15 35.73 21.41 16.77
CA PHE A 15 35.28 20.21 16.08
C PHE A 15 34.00 20.60 15.34
N THR A 16 34.11 20.95 14.07
CA THR A 16 33.00 20.88 13.14
C THR A 16 32.70 19.41 12.97
N GLY A 17 31.91 18.87 13.92
CA GLY A 17 31.31 17.55 13.76
C GLY A 17 30.45 17.60 12.50
N ILE A 18 30.93 17.01 11.40
CA ILE A 18 30.10 16.66 10.27
C ILE A 18 29.07 15.71 10.87
N SER A 19 27.86 16.23 11.15
CA SER A 19 26.73 15.42 11.58
C SER A 19 26.49 14.38 10.49
N GLN A 20 26.96 13.18 10.72
CA GLN A 20 26.77 12.07 9.80
C GLN A 20 25.26 11.82 9.73
N GLN A 21 24.66 12.07 8.57
CA GLN A 21 23.23 11.90 8.38
C GLN A 21 22.90 10.42 8.49
N ILE A 22 22.26 10.04 9.59
CA ILE A 22 21.85 8.66 9.89
C ILE A 22 20.45 8.45 9.34
N TYR A 23 20.21 7.33 8.66
CA TYR A 23 18.90 6.90 8.16
C TYR A 23 18.46 5.62 8.91
N PRO A 24 18.06 5.70 10.18
CA PRO A 24 17.88 4.53 11.04
C PRO A 24 16.87 3.52 10.48
N LEU A 25 15.87 3.98 9.74
CA LEU A 25 14.85 3.10 9.12
C LEU A 25 15.38 2.30 7.90
N LEU A 26 16.53 2.68 7.36
CA LEU A 26 17.14 2.07 6.18
C LEU A 26 18.49 1.41 6.48
N VAL A 27 18.95 1.50 7.73
CA VAL A 27 20.25 0.93 8.13
C VAL A 27 20.10 -0.57 8.43
N GLU A 28 21.13 -1.33 8.08
CA GLU A 28 21.29 -2.74 8.39
C GLU A 28 22.26 -2.96 9.55
N ASN A 29 22.28 -4.18 10.10
CA ASN A 29 23.23 -4.54 11.17
C ASN A 29 24.69 -4.37 10.75
N ASP A 30 25.01 -4.58 9.46
CA ASP A 30 26.34 -4.38 8.87
C ASP A 30 26.52 -2.94 8.35
N GLN A 31 26.36 -1.96 9.24
CA GLN A 31 26.39 -0.53 8.92
C GLN A 31 27.66 -0.09 8.20
N LEU A 32 28.80 -0.68 8.56
CA LEU A 32 30.09 -0.30 7.98
C LEU A 32 30.18 -0.67 6.50
N ASN A 33 29.83 -1.91 6.14
CA ASN A 33 29.84 -2.36 4.75
C ASN A 33 28.73 -1.70 3.93
N GLN A 34 27.55 -1.51 4.52
CA GLN A 34 26.48 -0.75 3.89
C GLN A 34 26.96 0.66 3.53
N LYS A 35 27.57 1.39 4.48
CA LYS A 35 28.08 2.74 4.24
C LYS A 35 29.18 2.74 3.17
N LYS A 36 30.14 1.81 3.22
CA LYS A 36 31.19 1.70 2.22
C LYS A 36 30.62 1.48 0.82
N TRP A 37 29.65 0.59 0.69
CA TRP A 37 29.01 0.32 -0.59
C TRP A 37 28.25 1.55 -1.12
N VAL A 38 27.45 2.20 -0.26
CA VAL A 38 26.69 3.41 -0.62
C VAL A 38 27.63 4.53 -1.06
N ASP A 39 28.69 4.82 -0.29
CA ASP A 39 29.63 5.90 -0.61
C ASP A 39 30.43 5.57 -1.90
N SER A 40 30.83 4.31 -2.11
CA SER A 40 31.51 3.88 -3.33
C SER A 40 30.66 4.10 -4.58
N ILE A 41 29.40 3.67 -4.55
CA ILE A 41 28.49 3.84 -5.68
C ILE A 41 28.16 5.33 -5.91
N TYR A 42 27.83 6.07 -4.83
CA TYR A 42 27.51 7.50 -4.93
C TYR A 42 28.65 8.32 -5.53
N ASN A 43 29.89 8.09 -5.08
CA ASN A 43 31.07 8.85 -5.54
C ASN A 43 31.44 8.52 -6.98
N ALA A 44 31.14 7.30 -7.46
CA ALA A 44 31.36 6.89 -8.85
C ALA A 44 30.29 7.42 -9.83
N MET A 45 29.16 7.93 -9.33
CA MET A 45 28.06 8.44 -10.16
C MET A 45 28.33 9.83 -10.72
N THR A 46 28.06 10.02 -12.01
CA THR A 46 27.88 11.36 -12.62
C THR A 46 26.60 12.03 -12.09
N LEU A 47 26.49 13.35 -12.27
CA LEU A 47 25.26 14.07 -11.91
C LEU A 47 24.02 13.49 -12.59
N LYS A 48 24.13 13.11 -13.86
CA LYS A 48 23.05 12.47 -14.62
C LYS A 48 22.61 11.14 -13.99
N GLU A 49 23.55 10.30 -13.58
CA GLU A 49 23.27 9.04 -12.90
C GLU A 49 22.63 9.26 -11.53
N LYS A 50 23.13 10.24 -10.75
CA LYS A 50 22.54 10.61 -9.45
C LYS A 50 21.09 11.03 -9.61
N VAL A 51 20.79 11.92 -10.56
CA VAL A 51 19.42 12.39 -10.82
C VAL A 51 18.56 11.26 -11.37
N GLY A 52 19.11 10.36 -12.19
CA GLY A 52 18.41 9.19 -12.71
C GLY A 52 17.86 8.28 -11.60
N GLN A 53 18.58 8.14 -10.48
CA GLN A 53 18.14 7.30 -9.35
C GLN A 53 16.83 7.76 -8.72
N LEU A 54 16.43 9.01 -8.91
CA LEU A 54 15.19 9.55 -8.36
C LEU A 54 13.92 9.04 -9.05
N PHE A 55 14.04 8.41 -10.23
CA PHE A 55 12.87 8.00 -11.05
C PHE A 55 12.55 6.52 -10.91
N MET A 56 11.26 6.24 -10.72
CA MET A 56 10.67 4.89 -10.77
C MET A 56 9.59 4.85 -11.85
N VAL A 57 9.73 3.91 -12.79
CA VAL A 57 8.86 3.81 -13.98
C VAL A 57 7.88 2.65 -13.88
N ASP A 58 6.73 2.81 -14.51
CA ASP A 58 5.69 1.79 -14.59
C ASP A 58 5.94 0.80 -15.73
N VAL A 59 5.74 -0.49 -15.43
CA VAL A 59 5.90 -1.60 -16.40
C VAL A 59 4.75 -2.59 -16.27
N PHE A 60 4.15 -2.95 -17.38
CA PHE A 60 3.25 -4.08 -17.47
C PHE A 60 3.98 -5.27 -18.11
N SER A 61 4.06 -6.40 -17.42
CA SER A 61 4.74 -7.58 -17.97
C SER A 61 3.97 -8.21 -19.14
N SER A 62 2.77 -7.72 -19.43
CA SER A 62 1.96 -8.02 -20.62
C SER A 62 2.21 -7.07 -21.79
N ASP A 63 3.04 -6.05 -21.63
CA ASP A 63 3.30 -5.07 -22.67
C ASP A 63 4.07 -5.65 -23.86
N PRO A 64 3.87 -5.11 -25.06
CA PRO A 64 4.59 -5.55 -26.24
C PRO A 64 6.08 -5.17 -26.17
N LYS A 65 6.93 -5.90 -26.91
CA LYS A 65 8.39 -5.70 -26.94
C LYS A 65 8.81 -4.25 -27.24
N SER A 66 8.03 -3.52 -28.03
CA SER A 66 8.31 -2.10 -28.34
C SER A 66 8.27 -1.18 -27.10
N LYS A 67 7.39 -1.46 -26.13
CA LYS A 67 7.36 -0.74 -24.86
C LYS A 67 8.53 -1.16 -23.97
N ASN A 68 8.87 -2.45 -23.91
CA ASN A 68 10.02 -2.93 -23.16
C ASN A 68 11.33 -2.28 -23.65
N ASN A 69 11.49 -2.10 -24.97
CA ASN A 69 12.65 -1.40 -25.52
C ASN A 69 12.75 0.07 -25.05
N LYS A 70 11.62 0.75 -24.81
CA LYS A 70 11.64 2.08 -24.21
C LYS A 70 12.13 2.05 -22.76
N ILE A 71 11.76 1.04 -21.98
CA ILE A 71 12.27 0.85 -20.62
C ILE A 71 13.78 0.58 -20.65
N ASP A 72 14.27 -0.28 -21.55
CA ASP A 72 15.70 -0.53 -21.75
C ASP A 72 16.46 0.78 -22.00
N SER A 73 15.88 1.67 -22.85
CA SER A 73 16.47 2.99 -23.12
C SER A 73 16.50 3.88 -21.88
N LEU A 74 15.45 3.87 -21.03
CA LEU A 74 15.44 4.63 -19.79
C LEU A 74 16.49 4.11 -18.80
N ILE A 75 16.66 2.80 -18.70
CA ILE A 75 17.66 2.17 -17.84
C ILE A 75 19.08 2.57 -18.30
N LYS A 76 19.38 2.38 -19.59
CA LYS A 76 20.73 2.59 -20.15
C LYS A 76 21.11 4.07 -20.27
N ASN A 77 20.17 4.92 -20.68
CA ASN A 77 20.44 6.30 -21.04
C ASN A 77 20.05 7.32 -19.96
N GLN A 78 19.04 7.02 -19.14
CA GLN A 78 18.61 7.92 -18.07
C GLN A 78 18.97 7.41 -16.67
N HIS A 79 19.49 6.16 -16.58
CA HIS A 79 19.96 5.54 -15.33
C HIS A 79 18.90 5.57 -14.22
N ILE A 80 17.65 5.24 -14.56
CA ILE A 80 16.52 5.24 -13.61
C ILE A 80 16.82 4.37 -12.39
N GLY A 81 16.27 4.76 -11.22
CA GLY A 81 16.54 4.12 -9.95
C GLY A 81 15.69 2.90 -9.65
N GLY A 82 14.51 2.78 -10.27
CA GLY A 82 13.60 1.69 -9.98
C GLY A 82 12.49 1.49 -11.01
N ILE A 83 11.74 0.39 -10.80
CA ILE A 83 10.58 -0.02 -11.61
C ILE A 83 9.45 -0.41 -10.67
N ILE A 84 8.21 0.00 -11.00
CA ILE A 84 6.99 -0.54 -10.45
C ILE A 84 6.32 -1.46 -11.49
N PHE A 85 5.99 -2.69 -11.11
CA PHE A 85 5.22 -3.59 -11.95
C PHE A 85 3.73 -3.49 -11.60
N SER A 86 2.92 -3.07 -12.58
CA SER A 86 1.51 -2.72 -12.36
C SER A 86 0.53 -3.74 -12.90
N LYS A 87 0.92 -4.62 -13.83
CA LYS A 87 0.04 -5.64 -14.40
C LYS A 87 0.81 -6.72 -15.16
N GLY A 88 0.26 -7.95 -15.15
CA GLY A 88 0.74 -9.05 -16.02
C GLY A 88 0.71 -10.41 -15.36
N GLY A 89 1.76 -11.21 -15.55
CA GLY A 89 1.87 -12.56 -14.99
C GLY A 89 3.26 -12.83 -14.41
N PRO A 90 3.37 -13.72 -13.42
CA PRO A 90 4.58 -13.91 -12.62
C PRO A 90 5.80 -14.32 -13.45
N LYS A 91 5.67 -15.30 -14.33
CA LYS A 91 6.79 -15.75 -15.18
C LYS A 91 7.28 -14.65 -16.14
N ARG A 92 6.36 -13.88 -16.73
CA ARG A 92 6.72 -12.76 -17.61
C ARG A 92 7.44 -11.65 -16.85
N GLN A 93 6.92 -11.32 -15.65
CA GLN A 93 7.51 -10.30 -14.79
C GLN A 93 8.92 -10.70 -14.33
N ALA A 94 9.12 -11.92 -13.84
CA ALA A 94 10.43 -12.41 -13.39
C ALA A 94 11.48 -12.37 -14.51
N LYS A 95 11.10 -12.75 -15.76
CA LYS A 95 11.99 -12.62 -16.93
C LYS A 95 12.38 -11.17 -17.19
N LEU A 96 11.43 -10.23 -17.13
CA LEU A 96 11.70 -8.81 -17.33
C LEU A 96 12.55 -8.24 -16.18
N ASN A 97 12.27 -8.64 -14.93
CA ASN A 97 13.07 -8.26 -13.78
C ASN A 97 14.53 -8.65 -13.99
N ASN A 98 14.80 -9.93 -14.30
CA ASN A 98 16.18 -10.42 -14.56
C ASN A 98 16.85 -9.69 -15.73
N HIS A 99 16.09 -9.40 -16.81
CA HIS A 99 16.60 -8.64 -17.95
C HIS A 99 16.99 -7.21 -17.56
N TYR A 100 16.10 -6.49 -16.87
CA TYR A 100 16.35 -5.09 -16.50
C TYR A 100 17.49 -4.94 -15.48
N GLN A 101 17.59 -5.85 -14.54
CA GLN A 101 18.72 -5.88 -13.61
C GLN A 101 20.04 -6.12 -14.35
N ASN A 102 20.06 -7.04 -15.32
CA ASN A 102 21.27 -7.38 -16.10
C ASN A 102 21.78 -6.22 -16.95
N ILE A 103 20.90 -5.35 -17.46
CA ILE A 103 21.31 -4.20 -18.30
C ILE A 103 21.53 -2.92 -17.51
N SER A 104 21.27 -2.93 -16.21
CA SER A 104 21.36 -1.76 -15.33
C SER A 104 22.77 -1.61 -14.76
N LYS A 105 23.36 -0.41 -14.86
CA LYS A 105 24.65 -0.09 -14.24
C LYS A 105 24.59 -0.10 -12.71
N THR A 106 23.51 0.44 -12.14
CA THR A 106 23.22 0.42 -10.71
C THR A 106 21.96 -0.41 -10.50
N PRO A 107 21.97 -1.42 -9.61
CA PRO A 107 20.82 -2.29 -9.43
C PRO A 107 19.52 -1.51 -9.22
N LEU A 108 18.43 -1.94 -9.88
CA LEU A 108 17.13 -1.30 -9.82
C LEU A 108 16.35 -1.76 -8.59
N ILE A 109 15.70 -0.83 -7.91
CA ILE A 109 14.72 -1.18 -6.89
C ILE A 109 13.39 -1.54 -7.57
N MET A 110 12.85 -2.73 -7.28
CA MET A 110 11.61 -3.20 -7.88
C MET A 110 10.46 -3.08 -6.87
N ALA A 111 9.33 -2.56 -7.30
CA ALA A 111 8.17 -2.31 -6.45
C ALA A 111 6.88 -2.86 -7.07
N MET A 112 5.87 -3.04 -6.25
CA MET A 112 4.53 -3.43 -6.64
C MET A 112 3.50 -2.96 -5.62
N ASP A 113 2.28 -2.66 -6.07
CA ASP A 113 1.11 -2.63 -5.21
C ASP A 113 0.60 -4.07 -5.02
N ALA A 114 0.70 -4.59 -3.82
CA ALA A 114 0.20 -5.91 -3.48
C ALA A 114 -0.57 -5.86 -2.15
N GLU A 115 -1.61 -5.00 -2.09
CA GLU A 115 -2.38 -4.69 -0.88
C GLU A 115 -3.12 -5.92 -0.31
N TRP A 116 -3.55 -6.85 -1.19
CA TRP A 116 -4.14 -8.15 -0.83
C TRP A 116 -3.41 -9.33 -1.51
N GLY A 117 -2.11 -9.18 -1.70
CA GLY A 117 -1.25 -10.14 -2.39
C GLY A 117 -0.98 -9.77 -3.84
N LEU A 118 -0.10 -10.55 -4.48
CA LEU A 118 0.33 -10.28 -5.85
C LEU A 118 -0.82 -10.33 -6.87
N ALA A 119 -1.91 -11.03 -6.55
CA ALA A 119 -3.12 -11.10 -7.37
C ALA A 119 -3.80 -9.74 -7.63
N MET A 120 -3.46 -8.71 -6.86
CA MET A 120 -3.85 -7.33 -7.19
C MET A 120 -3.35 -6.91 -8.58
N ARG A 121 -2.20 -7.44 -9.00
CA ARG A 121 -1.48 -7.03 -10.21
C ARG A 121 -1.20 -8.17 -11.18
N LEU A 122 -1.07 -9.40 -10.69
CA LEU A 122 -0.62 -10.54 -11.47
C LEU A 122 -1.68 -11.62 -11.57
N ASP A 123 -1.84 -12.16 -12.76
CA ASP A 123 -2.58 -13.41 -12.96
C ASP A 123 -1.87 -14.58 -12.24
N SER A 124 -2.58 -15.67 -12.04
CA SER A 124 -2.01 -16.95 -11.56
C SER A 124 -1.27 -16.86 -10.22
N THR A 125 -1.67 -15.93 -9.35
CA THR A 125 -1.13 -15.77 -7.99
C THR A 125 -2.25 -15.72 -6.97
N PHE A 126 -1.95 -16.08 -5.71
CA PHE A 126 -2.93 -16.14 -4.64
C PHE A 126 -3.44 -14.74 -4.23
N ALA A 127 -4.78 -14.63 -4.04
CA ALA A 127 -5.44 -13.43 -3.54
C ALA A 127 -5.88 -13.64 -2.08
N TYR A 128 -5.41 -12.79 -1.19
CA TYR A 128 -5.93 -12.70 0.19
C TYR A 128 -7.22 -11.89 0.25
N PRO A 129 -7.98 -11.96 1.37
CA PRO A 129 -9.13 -11.07 1.57
C PRO A 129 -8.70 -9.61 1.56
N TRP A 130 -9.61 -8.73 1.15
CA TRP A 130 -9.34 -7.30 1.17
C TRP A 130 -9.18 -6.76 2.57
N ASN A 131 -8.49 -5.63 2.71
CA ASN A 131 -8.17 -5.05 4.00
C ASN A 131 -9.39 -4.78 4.88
N MET A 132 -10.54 -4.40 4.30
CA MET A 132 -11.78 -4.19 5.06
C MET A 132 -12.24 -5.50 5.74
N THR A 133 -12.13 -6.65 5.06
CA THR A 133 -12.41 -7.96 5.65
C THR A 133 -11.38 -8.30 6.74
N LEU A 134 -10.11 -8.03 6.49
CA LEU A 134 -9.04 -8.21 7.48
C LEU A 134 -9.23 -7.30 8.70
N GLY A 135 -9.83 -6.12 8.52
CA GLY A 135 -10.18 -5.19 9.58
C GLY A 135 -11.18 -5.74 10.61
N ALA A 136 -12.04 -6.67 10.21
CA ALA A 136 -12.99 -7.32 11.11
C ALA A 136 -12.35 -8.38 12.04
N ILE A 137 -11.11 -8.81 11.76
CA ILE A 137 -10.40 -9.81 12.56
C ILE A 137 -9.86 -9.18 13.84
N THR A 138 -10.14 -9.75 15.00
CA THR A 138 -9.63 -9.23 16.29
C THR A 138 -8.18 -9.65 16.57
N ASN A 139 -7.77 -10.83 16.10
CA ASN A 139 -6.43 -11.37 16.31
C ASN A 139 -5.43 -10.85 15.28
N ASN A 140 -4.63 -9.86 15.67
CA ASN A 140 -3.62 -9.23 14.80
C ASN A 140 -2.48 -10.15 14.37
N GLU A 141 -2.27 -11.29 15.04
CA GLU A 141 -1.29 -12.30 14.63
C GLU A 141 -1.64 -12.92 13.26
N ILE A 142 -2.92 -13.01 12.92
CA ILE A 142 -3.38 -13.46 11.59
C ILE A 142 -2.95 -12.42 10.53
N ILE A 143 -3.12 -11.14 10.84
CA ILE A 143 -2.74 -10.04 9.94
C ILE A 143 -1.23 -10.02 9.71
N TYR A 144 -0.45 -10.20 10.78
CA TYR A 144 1.00 -10.34 10.69
C TYR A 144 1.42 -11.50 9.77
N LYS A 145 0.81 -12.68 9.93
CA LYS A 145 1.12 -13.87 9.11
C LYS A 145 0.76 -13.67 7.64
N ILE A 146 -0.37 -13.02 7.36
CA ILE A 146 -0.76 -12.67 5.98
C ILE A 146 0.24 -11.67 5.40
N GLY A 147 0.59 -10.61 6.13
CA GLY A 147 1.60 -9.64 5.69
C GLY A 147 2.97 -10.29 5.42
N LYS A 148 3.38 -11.23 6.30
CA LYS A 148 4.61 -12.01 6.11
C LYS A 148 4.56 -12.86 4.83
N GLN A 149 3.47 -13.58 4.60
CA GLN A 149 3.33 -14.45 3.42
C GLN A 149 3.27 -13.64 2.12
N ILE A 150 2.56 -12.49 2.12
CA ILE A 150 2.60 -11.56 0.99
C ILE A 150 4.03 -11.02 0.77
N GLY A 151 4.76 -10.74 1.84
CA GLY A 151 6.16 -10.36 1.78
C GLY A 151 7.05 -11.45 1.16
N GLU A 152 6.87 -12.73 1.55
CA GLU A 152 7.58 -13.86 0.96
C GLU A 152 7.30 -14.00 -0.55
N HIS A 153 6.04 -13.89 -0.96
CA HIS A 153 5.68 -13.88 -2.38
C HIS A 153 6.30 -12.71 -3.12
N THR A 154 6.27 -11.51 -2.52
CA THR A 154 6.90 -10.30 -3.05
C THR A 154 8.40 -10.50 -3.27
N LYS A 155 9.09 -11.09 -2.29
CA LYS A 155 10.51 -11.43 -2.36
C LYS A 155 10.78 -12.51 -3.42
N ARG A 156 9.95 -13.57 -3.46
CA ARG A 156 10.10 -14.70 -4.38
C ARG A 156 10.07 -14.27 -5.85
N ILE A 157 9.29 -13.23 -6.19
CA ILE A 157 9.23 -12.69 -7.55
C ILE A 157 10.26 -11.58 -7.80
N GLY A 158 11.19 -11.34 -6.85
CA GLY A 158 12.26 -10.35 -6.98
C GLY A 158 11.83 -8.90 -6.83
N MET A 159 10.73 -8.64 -6.09
CA MET A 159 10.36 -7.30 -5.68
C MET A 159 11.03 -6.96 -4.35
N HIS A 160 11.25 -5.68 -4.10
CA HIS A 160 11.97 -5.14 -2.96
C HIS A 160 11.08 -4.26 -2.08
N ILE A 161 10.04 -3.66 -2.67
CA ILE A 161 9.07 -2.81 -1.99
C ILE A 161 7.65 -3.30 -2.32
N ASN A 162 6.82 -3.44 -1.28
CA ASN A 162 5.38 -3.52 -1.44
C ASN A 162 4.76 -2.17 -1.05
N PHE A 163 4.05 -1.50 -1.96
CA PHE A 163 3.31 -0.27 -1.66
C PHE A 163 2.05 -0.57 -0.84
N SER A 164 2.28 -1.08 0.36
CA SER A 164 1.30 -1.36 1.43
C SER A 164 1.99 -1.32 2.81
N PRO A 165 1.23 -1.11 3.89
CA PRO A 165 -0.22 -1.08 4.01
C PRO A 165 -0.88 0.25 3.59
N VAL A 166 -2.17 0.17 3.21
CA VAL A 166 -3.05 1.33 3.19
C VAL A 166 -3.43 1.66 4.63
N VAL A 167 -3.15 2.89 5.06
CA VAL A 167 -3.44 3.38 6.42
C VAL A 167 -4.52 4.45 6.45
N ASP A 168 -5.15 4.69 5.31
CA ASP A 168 -6.28 5.59 5.19
C ASP A 168 -7.47 5.07 6.01
N ILE A 169 -7.99 5.90 6.91
CA ILE A 169 -9.15 5.58 7.75
C ILE A 169 -10.41 5.94 6.97
N ASN A 170 -11.22 4.94 6.60
CA ASN A 170 -12.37 5.12 5.70
C ASN A 170 -13.58 5.71 6.42
N THR A 171 -13.44 6.94 6.95
CA THR A 171 -14.51 7.64 7.68
C THR A 171 -15.66 8.07 6.77
N ASN A 172 -15.42 8.20 5.46
CA ASN A 172 -16.45 8.47 4.48
C ASN A 172 -16.85 7.20 3.73
N PRO A 173 -18.07 6.65 3.96
CA PRO A 173 -18.53 5.42 3.30
C PRO A 173 -18.71 5.59 1.78
N ASN A 174 -18.79 6.83 1.28
CA ASN A 174 -18.92 7.16 -0.14
C ASN A 174 -17.57 7.39 -0.82
N ASN A 175 -16.46 7.17 -0.12
CA ASN A 175 -15.12 7.32 -0.70
C ASN A 175 -14.95 6.41 -1.93
N PRO A 176 -14.69 6.98 -3.14
CA PRO A 176 -14.69 6.21 -4.36
C PRO A 176 -13.39 5.46 -4.62
N ILE A 177 -12.33 5.69 -3.82
CA ILE A 177 -10.99 5.20 -4.11
C ILE A 177 -10.40 4.33 -2.99
N ILE A 178 -10.73 4.58 -1.75
CA ILE A 178 -10.24 3.82 -0.59
C ILE A 178 -11.16 2.64 -0.30
N GLY A 179 -12.39 2.87 0.20
CA GLY A 179 -13.36 1.81 0.41
C GLY A 179 -12.77 0.54 1.05
N ASN A 180 -12.94 -0.59 0.40
CA ASN A 180 -12.46 -1.90 0.87
C ASN A 180 -10.93 -2.05 0.95
N ARG A 181 -10.16 -1.08 0.45
CA ARG A 181 -8.70 -1.05 0.60
C ARG A 181 -8.25 -0.67 2.00
N SER A 182 -9.10 0.05 2.76
CA SER A 182 -8.87 0.38 4.17
C SER A 182 -9.15 -0.82 5.08
N PHE A 183 -8.49 -0.87 6.23
CA PHE A 183 -8.82 -1.81 7.32
C PHE A 183 -10.07 -1.40 8.12
N GLY A 184 -10.76 -0.29 7.78
CA GLY A 184 -11.99 0.14 8.41
C GLY A 184 -12.09 1.65 8.64
N GLU A 185 -13.06 2.02 9.47
CA GLU A 185 -13.37 3.42 9.82
C GLU A 185 -12.87 3.82 11.22
N ASP A 186 -12.50 2.86 12.03
CA ASP A 186 -11.93 3.11 13.36
C ASP A 186 -10.42 3.32 13.29
N ARG A 187 -9.97 4.45 13.82
CA ARG A 187 -8.55 4.88 13.81
C ARG A 187 -7.61 3.86 14.44
N ASP A 188 -7.97 3.38 15.61
CA ASP A 188 -7.08 2.51 16.40
C ASP A 188 -7.03 1.11 15.78
N ASN A 189 -8.18 0.60 15.30
CA ASN A 189 -8.23 -0.66 14.56
C ASN A 189 -7.38 -0.60 13.27
N VAL A 190 -7.56 0.44 12.43
CA VAL A 190 -6.75 0.62 11.22
C VAL A 190 -5.27 0.66 11.54
N THR A 191 -4.89 1.38 12.60
CA THR A 191 -3.50 1.51 13.05
C THR A 191 -2.91 0.16 13.45
N GLU A 192 -3.58 -0.61 14.30
CA GLU A 192 -3.09 -1.90 14.80
C GLU A 192 -3.01 -2.95 13.68
N LYS A 193 -3.98 -2.97 12.75
CA LYS A 193 -3.93 -3.84 11.56
C LYS A 193 -2.74 -3.47 10.66
N ALA A 194 -2.58 -2.18 10.37
CA ALA A 194 -1.48 -1.69 9.54
C ALA A 194 -0.12 -1.98 10.17
N LEU A 195 0.03 -1.84 11.49
CA LEU A 195 1.24 -2.21 12.23
C LEU A 195 1.57 -3.70 12.09
N ALA A 196 0.59 -4.58 12.31
CA ALA A 196 0.79 -6.02 12.18
C ALA A 196 1.17 -6.41 10.74
N TYR A 197 0.47 -5.86 9.75
CA TYR A 197 0.72 -6.09 8.34
C TYR A 197 2.13 -5.61 7.91
N MET A 198 2.50 -4.37 8.28
CA MET A 198 3.83 -3.79 8.02
C MET A 198 4.94 -4.67 8.61
N ARG A 199 4.80 -5.05 9.90
CA ARG A 199 5.78 -5.91 10.58
C ARG A 199 5.92 -7.25 9.88
N GLY A 200 4.83 -7.84 9.41
CA GLY A 200 4.84 -9.07 8.62
C GLY A 200 5.66 -8.92 7.34
N ILE A 201 5.38 -7.90 6.52
CA ILE A 201 6.13 -7.61 5.30
C ILE A 201 7.60 -7.36 5.58
N GLN A 202 7.92 -6.51 6.56
CA GLN A 202 9.31 -6.13 6.84
C GLN A 202 10.12 -7.25 7.50
N SER A 203 9.47 -8.22 8.16
CA SER A 203 10.15 -9.37 8.77
C SER A 203 10.89 -10.27 7.78
N VAL A 204 10.55 -10.20 6.50
CA VAL A 204 11.17 -10.99 5.42
C VAL A 204 12.13 -10.17 4.54
N GLY A 205 12.40 -8.92 4.95
CA GLY A 205 13.35 -8.03 4.26
C GLY A 205 12.75 -7.23 3.11
N ILE A 206 11.42 -7.19 2.96
CA ILE A 206 10.71 -6.33 2.00
C ILE A 206 10.40 -4.99 2.67
N LEU A 207 10.59 -3.89 1.96
CA LEU A 207 10.23 -2.57 2.46
C LEU A 207 8.72 -2.36 2.36
N ALA A 208 8.10 -1.96 3.47
CA ALA A 208 6.70 -1.55 3.51
C ALA A 208 6.54 -0.06 3.18
N ASN A 209 5.36 0.33 2.69
CA ASN A 209 5.05 1.71 2.35
C ASN A 209 3.66 2.09 2.86
N ALA A 210 3.59 2.99 3.82
CA ALA A 210 2.30 3.52 4.28
C ALA A 210 1.76 4.55 3.29
N LYS A 211 0.47 4.44 2.94
CA LYS A 211 -0.18 5.30 1.96
C LYS A 211 -1.66 5.54 2.30
N HIS A 212 -2.19 6.71 1.91
CA HIS A 212 -1.66 7.79 1.08
C HIS A 212 -1.55 9.07 1.92
N PHE A 213 -0.33 9.46 2.31
CA PHE A 213 -0.09 10.60 3.21
C PHE A 213 -0.57 11.93 2.60
N PRO A 214 -1.23 12.84 3.36
CA PRO A 214 -1.48 12.80 4.81
C PRO A 214 -2.79 12.11 5.24
N GLY A 215 -3.44 11.33 4.38
CA GLY A 215 -4.67 10.59 4.62
C GLY A 215 -5.71 10.86 3.54
N HIS A 216 -6.21 9.81 2.89
CA HIS A 216 -7.14 9.86 1.74
C HIS A 216 -8.53 9.27 2.09
N GLY A 217 -8.74 8.85 3.36
CA GLY A 217 -9.90 8.04 3.75
C GLY A 217 -11.24 8.77 3.75
N ASP A 218 -11.23 10.10 3.81
CA ASP A 218 -12.46 10.92 3.90
C ASP A 218 -12.74 11.75 2.63
N THR A 219 -12.11 11.43 1.51
CA THR A 219 -12.32 12.16 0.26
C THR A 219 -13.56 11.68 -0.49
N GLU A 220 -14.24 12.61 -1.19
CA GLU A 220 -15.40 12.32 -2.04
C GLU A 220 -15.05 12.21 -3.53
N LYS A 221 -13.80 12.48 -3.89
CA LYS A 221 -13.32 12.51 -5.28
C LYS A 221 -12.11 11.61 -5.47
N ASP A 222 -12.01 11.08 -6.68
CA ASP A 222 -10.91 10.24 -7.13
C ASP A 222 -9.71 11.09 -7.56
N SER A 223 -8.56 10.92 -6.90
CA SER A 223 -7.31 11.62 -7.21
C SER A 223 -6.71 11.27 -8.58
N HIS A 224 -7.13 10.16 -9.19
CA HIS A 224 -6.78 9.85 -10.58
C HIS A 224 -7.43 10.80 -11.58
N LYS A 225 -8.55 11.42 -11.21
CA LYS A 225 -9.37 12.26 -12.11
C LYS A 225 -9.35 13.74 -11.74
N THR A 226 -9.16 14.06 -10.47
CA THR A 226 -9.23 15.44 -9.94
C THR A 226 -8.24 15.62 -8.80
N LEU A 227 -8.16 16.81 -8.21
CA LEU A 227 -7.47 17.08 -6.96
C LEU A 227 -8.51 17.09 -5.82
N PRO A 228 -8.62 16.00 -5.02
CA PRO A 228 -9.53 15.98 -3.89
C PRO A 228 -9.10 16.95 -2.79
N THR A 229 -10.07 17.49 -2.06
CA THR A 229 -9.82 18.41 -0.94
C THR A 229 -10.17 17.78 0.38
N ILE A 230 -9.29 17.92 1.38
CA ILE A 230 -9.52 17.60 2.77
C ILE A 230 -9.61 18.89 3.57
N SER A 231 -10.82 19.26 3.99
CA SER A 231 -11.11 20.56 4.62
C SER A 231 -10.96 20.57 6.14
N PHE A 232 -10.41 19.50 6.74
CA PHE A 232 -10.27 19.41 8.20
C PHE A 232 -9.21 20.34 8.77
N SER A 233 -9.41 20.72 10.04
CA SER A 233 -8.41 21.44 10.81
C SER A 233 -7.17 20.60 11.05
N LYS A 234 -6.02 21.23 11.26
CA LYS A 234 -4.78 20.51 11.63
C LYS A 234 -4.98 19.63 12.86
N LYS A 235 -5.73 20.10 13.88
CA LYS A 235 -6.03 19.32 15.09
C LYS A 235 -6.76 18.01 14.76
N ARG A 236 -7.73 18.05 13.85
CA ARG A 236 -8.44 16.83 13.39
C ARG A 236 -7.49 15.90 12.64
N LEU A 237 -6.70 16.42 11.70
CA LEU A 237 -5.72 15.62 10.96
C LEU A 237 -4.71 14.95 11.90
N ASP A 238 -4.19 15.68 12.88
CA ASP A 238 -3.24 15.17 13.87
C ASP A 238 -3.83 14.02 14.72
N SER A 239 -5.14 14.09 15.03
CA SER A 239 -5.80 13.11 15.90
C SER A 239 -6.32 11.88 15.17
N ILE A 240 -6.57 11.96 13.89
CA ILE A 240 -7.16 10.88 13.08
C ILE A 240 -6.21 10.47 11.95
N GLU A 241 -6.10 11.28 10.90
CA GLU A 241 -5.45 10.88 9.65
C GLU A 241 -3.94 10.65 9.80
N LEU A 242 -3.25 11.45 10.62
CA LEU A 242 -1.81 11.36 10.85
C LEU A 242 -1.43 10.36 11.97
N TYR A 243 -2.39 9.94 12.77
CA TYR A 243 -2.14 9.04 13.89
C TYR A 243 -1.54 7.69 13.46
N PRO A 244 -2.08 6.97 12.46
CA PRO A 244 -1.47 5.72 11.99
C PRO A 244 -0.01 5.92 11.54
N TYR A 245 0.28 7.01 10.83
CA TYR A 245 1.64 7.29 10.36
C TYR A 245 2.62 7.47 11.53
N LYS A 246 2.25 8.22 12.57
CA LYS A 246 3.10 8.38 13.77
C LYS A 246 3.45 7.03 14.38
N ARG A 247 2.45 6.19 14.59
CA ARG A 247 2.63 4.85 15.17
C ARG A 247 3.47 3.91 14.29
N LEU A 248 3.29 3.95 12.97
CA LEU A 248 4.08 3.13 12.04
C LEU A 248 5.53 3.64 11.94
N ILE A 249 5.76 4.95 11.98
CA ILE A 249 7.10 5.54 11.99
C ILE A 249 7.85 5.12 13.25
N GLU A 250 7.24 5.23 14.43
CA GLU A 250 7.79 4.74 15.70
C GLU A 250 8.13 3.24 15.66
N ALA A 251 7.36 2.46 14.90
CA ALA A 251 7.57 1.02 14.74
C ALA A 251 8.55 0.65 13.61
N GLY A 252 9.22 1.62 12.96
CA GLY A 252 10.25 1.36 11.96
C GLY A 252 9.76 1.23 10.52
N LEU A 253 8.71 1.98 10.13
CA LEU A 253 8.22 2.05 8.77
C LEU A 253 9.30 2.47 7.77
N SER A 254 9.50 1.70 6.70
CA SER A 254 10.57 1.93 5.72
C SER A 254 10.28 3.05 4.73
N SER A 255 9.03 3.25 4.33
CA SER A 255 8.69 4.26 3.33
C SER A 255 7.26 4.79 3.45
N VAL A 256 7.03 5.98 2.88
CA VAL A 256 5.72 6.67 2.83
C VAL A 256 5.45 7.13 1.41
N MET A 257 4.21 6.99 0.95
CA MET A 257 3.74 7.56 -0.33
C MET A 257 2.87 8.78 -0.07
N ILE A 258 3.23 9.89 -0.73
CA ILE A 258 2.52 11.16 -0.62
C ILE A 258 1.41 11.21 -1.68
N ALA A 259 0.18 11.36 -1.24
CA ALA A 259 -0.98 11.53 -2.11
C ALA A 259 -0.96 12.85 -2.90
N HIS A 260 -1.87 12.97 -3.87
CA HIS A 260 -2.19 14.24 -4.53
C HIS A 260 -3.50 14.79 -3.97
N LEU A 261 -3.41 15.54 -2.87
CA LEU A 261 -4.55 16.11 -2.13
C LEU A 261 -4.36 17.62 -1.93
N ASN A 262 -5.45 18.36 -1.99
CA ASN A 262 -5.50 19.73 -1.49
C ASN A 262 -5.87 19.71 0.00
N VAL A 263 -4.98 20.22 0.87
CA VAL A 263 -5.17 20.21 2.33
C VAL A 263 -4.92 21.63 2.86
N PRO A 264 -5.94 22.53 2.82
CA PRO A 264 -5.77 23.94 3.13
C PRO A 264 -5.23 24.23 4.55
N SER A 265 -5.47 23.36 5.51
CA SER A 265 -4.94 23.51 6.88
C SER A 265 -3.45 23.21 7.02
N LEU A 266 -2.84 22.55 6.02
CA LEU A 266 -1.40 22.22 5.99
C LEU A 266 -0.66 23.00 4.89
N GLU A 267 -1.35 23.42 3.82
CA GLU A 267 -0.80 24.16 2.69
C GLU A 267 -1.74 25.30 2.32
N LEU A 268 -1.31 26.53 2.54
CA LEU A 268 -2.15 27.74 2.36
C LEU A 268 -2.38 28.12 0.90
N ARG A 269 -1.56 27.62 -0.03
CA ARG A 269 -1.77 27.85 -1.46
C ARG A 269 -3.00 27.07 -1.93
N ALA A 270 -3.95 27.79 -2.52
CA ALA A 270 -5.21 27.21 -2.98
C ALA A 270 -4.97 26.13 -4.06
N ASN A 271 -5.66 25.03 -3.94
CA ASN A 271 -5.62 23.90 -4.89
C ASN A 271 -4.19 23.37 -5.14
N PHE A 272 -3.35 23.38 -4.11
CA PHE A 272 -1.95 22.96 -4.24
C PHE A 272 -1.78 21.50 -3.80
N PRO A 273 -1.28 20.60 -4.68
CA PRO A 273 -1.14 19.18 -4.35
C PRO A 273 -0.15 18.94 -3.21
N SER A 274 -0.53 18.09 -2.26
CA SER A 274 0.28 17.70 -1.10
C SER A 274 1.66 17.16 -1.49
N SER A 275 1.75 16.39 -2.57
CA SER A 275 3.01 15.85 -3.11
C SER A 275 4.00 16.94 -3.62
N LEU A 276 3.51 18.14 -3.89
CA LEU A 276 4.32 19.28 -4.32
C LEU A 276 4.57 20.28 -3.18
N SER A 277 4.01 20.04 -1.99
CA SER A 277 4.06 20.94 -0.84
C SER A 277 5.25 20.66 0.07
N LYS A 278 6.18 21.60 0.16
CA LYS A 278 7.28 21.54 1.13
C LYS A 278 6.77 21.53 2.58
N ASN A 279 5.64 22.19 2.85
CA ASN A 279 5.03 22.19 4.18
C ASN A 279 4.58 20.79 4.60
N ILE A 280 4.03 20.01 3.65
CA ILE A 280 3.53 18.66 3.92
C ILE A 280 4.67 17.64 3.89
N VAL A 281 5.50 17.65 2.84
CA VAL A 281 6.54 16.63 2.67
C VAL A 281 7.74 16.86 3.58
N THR A 282 8.32 18.08 3.54
CA THR A 282 9.54 18.36 4.31
C THR A 282 9.23 18.76 5.75
N ASN A 283 8.32 19.73 5.97
CA ASN A 283 8.13 20.26 7.30
C ASN A 283 7.32 19.27 8.15
N LEU A 284 6.12 18.85 7.73
CA LEU A 284 5.29 17.95 8.52
C LEU A 284 5.87 16.53 8.60
N LEU A 285 6.06 15.84 7.45
CA LEU A 285 6.46 14.43 7.49
C LEU A 285 7.91 14.24 7.95
N GLN A 286 8.86 14.96 7.32
CA GLN A 286 10.28 14.68 7.58
C GLN A 286 10.81 15.35 8.84
N LYS A 287 10.31 16.56 9.21
CA LYS A 287 10.79 17.29 10.40
C LYS A 287 9.90 17.05 11.61
N ASP A 288 8.61 17.42 11.54
CA ASP A 288 7.73 17.38 12.72
C ASP A 288 7.42 15.94 13.15
N MET A 289 7.29 15.00 12.18
CA MET A 289 7.08 13.57 12.45
C MET A 289 8.39 12.76 12.41
N GLU A 290 9.54 13.41 12.20
CA GLU A 290 10.89 12.83 12.22
C GLU A 290 11.09 11.62 11.27
N PHE A 291 10.33 11.58 10.16
CA PHE A 291 10.42 10.48 9.22
C PHE A 291 11.70 10.52 8.37
N ASN A 292 12.53 9.51 8.52
CA ASN A 292 13.83 9.40 7.85
C ASN A 292 13.91 8.26 6.80
N GLY A 293 12.82 7.53 6.54
CA GLY A 293 12.71 6.53 5.48
C GLY A 293 12.58 7.15 4.08
N LEU A 294 12.30 6.31 3.08
CA LEU A 294 12.06 6.76 1.70
C LEU A 294 10.70 7.46 1.56
N VAL A 295 10.69 8.58 0.86
CA VAL A 295 9.48 9.33 0.53
C VAL A 295 9.22 9.22 -0.97
N PHE A 296 8.10 8.60 -1.33
CA PHE A 296 7.61 8.46 -2.70
C PHE A 296 6.53 9.49 -2.99
N THR A 297 6.47 10.00 -4.20
CA THR A 297 5.22 10.57 -4.70
C THR A 297 4.24 9.46 -5.02
N ASP A 298 2.94 9.70 -4.99
CA ASP A 298 1.99 8.96 -5.80
C ASP A 298 2.27 9.23 -7.28
N ALA A 299 1.63 8.51 -8.18
CA ALA A 299 1.93 8.57 -9.61
C ALA A 299 1.75 9.97 -10.21
N LEU A 300 2.84 10.59 -10.67
CA LEU A 300 2.85 12.00 -11.14
C LEU A 300 2.04 12.23 -12.41
N ASN A 301 1.66 11.19 -13.14
CA ASN A 301 0.75 11.26 -14.29
C ASN A 301 -0.74 11.32 -13.90
N MET A 302 -1.08 11.16 -12.61
CA MET A 302 -2.47 11.30 -12.13
C MET A 302 -2.95 12.75 -12.24
N LYS A 303 -4.23 12.95 -12.60
CA LYS A 303 -4.82 14.28 -12.82
C LYS A 303 -4.74 15.22 -11.59
N GLY A 304 -4.77 14.65 -10.39
CA GLY A 304 -4.58 15.41 -9.16
C GLY A 304 -3.24 16.15 -9.07
N ALA A 305 -2.24 15.70 -9.82
CA ALA A 305 -0.92 16.33 -9.91
C ALA A 305 -0.64 16.87 -11.32
N SER A 306 -0.82 16.08 -12.38
CA SER A 306 -0.40 16.39 -13.75
C SER A 306 -1.09 17.64 -14.34
N ASN A 307 -2.28 17.97 -13.86
CA ASN A 307 -2.96 19.22 -14.24
C ASN A 307 -2.33 20.50 -13.66
N PHE A 308 -1.44 20.36 -12.65
CA PHE A 308 -0.89 21.50 -11.94
C PHE A 308 0.33 22.11 -12.62
N LYS A 309 1.17 21.29 -13.24
CA LYS A 309 2.40 21.70 -13.95
C LYS A 309 2.63 20.85 -15.19
N LYS A 310 3.43 21.36 -16.13
CA LYS A 310 3.83 20.62 -17.34
C LYS A 310 4.72 19.41 -16.98
N PRO A 311 4.73 18.37 -17.83
CA PRO A 311 5.65 17.25 -17.70
C PRO A 311 7.10 17.68 -17.49
N GLY A 312 7.78 17.12 -16.53
CA GLY A 312 9.13 17.50 -16.10
C GLY A 312 9.18 18.61 -15.06
N GLU A 313 8.34 19.63 -15.18
CA GLU A 313 8.25 20.72 -14.17
C GLU A 313 7.59 20.21 -12.87
N ILE A 314 6.64 19.29 -13.01
CA ILE A 314 6.00 18.68 -11.85
C ILE A 314 6.98 17.82 -11.07
N ASP A 315 7.86 17.08 -11.76
CA ASP A 315 8.90 16.25 -11.17
C ASP A 315 9.89 17.09 -10.35
N LEU A 316 10.37 18.20 -10.94
CA LEU A 316 11.23 19.17 -10.25
C LEU A 316 10.52 19.74 -9.00
N ALA A 317 9.25 20.11 -9.11
CA ALA A 317 8.48 20.64 -8.00
C ALA A 317 8.31 19.62 -6.88
N ALA A 318 8.01 18.35 -7.22
CA ALA A 318 7.92 17.26 -6.28
C ALA A 318 9.26 16.97 -5.57
N PHE A 319 10.37 17.01 -6.30
CA PHE A 319 11.70 16.86 -5.72
C PHE A 319 12.04 18.01 -4.76
N LEU A 320 11.76 19.27 -5.16
CA LEU A 320 11.96 20.45 -4.31
C LEU A 320 11.07 20.42 -3.04
N ALA A 321 9.90 19.78 -3.10
CA ALA A 321 9.03 19.62 -1.95
C ALA A 321 9.62 18.66 -0.88
N GLY A 322 10.53 17.74 -1.26
CA GLY A 322 11.18 16.82 -0.32
C GLY A 322 11.04 15.35 -0.67
N ASN A 323 10.31 14.97 -1.72
CA ASN A 323 10.21 13.56 -2.14
C ASN A 323 11.58 13.01 -2.58
N ASP A 324 11.85 11.74 -2.29
CA ASP A 324 13.09 11.06 -2.66
C ASP A 324 12.94 10.32 -3.99
N VAL A 325 11.76 9.72 -4.25
CA VAL A 325 11.47 8.96 -5.45
C VAL A 325 10.23 9.52 -6.16
N LEU A 326 10.39 9.77 -7.46
CA LEU A 326 9.39 10.35 -8.37
C LEU A 326 8.75 9.20 -9.16
N LEU A 327 7.48 8.87 -8.83
CA LEU A 327 6.80 7.73 -9.39
C LEU A 327 6.04 8.09 -10.66
N ILE A 328 6.27 7.34 -11.74
CA ILE A 328 5.55 7.42 -13.03
C ILE A 328 5.55 8.85 -13.61
N SER A 329 6.74 9.39 -13.84
CA SER A 329 6.93 10.66 -14.56
C SER A 329 6.48 10.55 -16.01
N GLU A 330 5.76 11.56 -16.52
CA GLU A 330 5.34 11.61 -17.94
C GLU A 330 6.50 11.82 -18.91
N SER A 331 7.61 12.46 -18.47
CA SER A 331 8.77 12.75 -19.30
C SER A 331 10.07 12.79 -18.51
N ILE A 332 10.66 11.61 -18.27
CA ILE A 332 11.91 11.47 -17.51
C ILE A 332 13.07 12.25 -18.12
N PRO A 333 13.35 12.22 -19.45
CA PRO A 333 14.46 12.99 -20.01
C PRO A 333 14.35 14.49 -19.72
N LYS A 334 13.13 15.05 -19.85
CA LYS A 334 12.89 16.48 -19.55
C LYS A 334 12.99 16.76 -18.05
N ALA A 335 12.42 15.90 -17.21
CA ALA A 335 12.50 16.02 -15.76
C ALA A 335 13.95 15.99 -15.27
N GLN A 336 14.73 15.02 -15.75
CA GLN A 336 16.14 14.88 -15.43
C GLN A 336 16.94 16.15 -15.81
N GLN A 337 16.70 16.68 -17.03
CA GLN A 337 17.37 17.90 -17.48
C GLN A 337 17.01 19.10 -16.59
N LEU A 338 15.74 19.26 -16.23
CA LEU A 338 15.28 20.36 -15.36
C LEU A 338 15.86 20.26 -13.94
N ILE A 339 15.98 19.05 -13.38
CA ILE A 339 16.59 18.82 -12.07
C ILE A 339 18.09 19.08 -12.12
N MET A 340 18.81 18.64 -13.18
CA MET A 340 20.23 18.93 -13.36
C MET A 340 20.48 20.45 -13.52
N ASN A 341 19.65 21.15 -14.28
CA ASN A 341 19.75 22.60 -14.42
C ASN A 341 19.54 23.29 -13.07
N ALA A 342 18.52 22.87 -12.30
CA ALA A 342 18.23 23.43 -10.98
C ALA A 342 19.35 23.11 -9.94
N TYR A 343 20.08 22.02 -10.12
CA TYR A 343 21.28 21.73 -9.33
C TYR A 343 22.44 22.65 -9.72
N ASN A 344 22.71 22.81 -11.02
CA ASN A 344 23.81 23.62 -11.53
C ASN A 344 23.64 25.12 -11.24
N ASP A 345 22.39 25.63 -11.21
CA ASP A 345 22.06 27.02 -10.90
C ASP A 345 21.83 27.26 -9.39
N GLY A 346 22.07 26.27 -8.52
CA GLY A 346 22.03 26.43 -7.07
C GLY A 346 20.63 26.37 -6.44
N ARG A 347 19.55 26.17 -7.22
CA ARG A 347 18.19 25.99 -6.67
C ARG A 347 18.03 24.66 -5.91
N ILE A 348 18.84 23.67 -6.24
CA ILE A 348 18.96 22.41 -5.49
C ILE A 348 20.34 22.39 -4.86
N ALA A 349 20.39 22.44 -3.53
CA ALA A 349 21.65 22.28 -2.79
C ALA A 349 22.19 20.86 -2.96
N GLU A 350 23.54 20.73 -3.04
CA GLU A 350 24.21 19.43 -3.16
C GLU A 350 23.76 18.44 -2.09
N VAL A 351 23.70 18.87 -0.83
CA VAL A 351 23.25 18.04 0.30
C VAL A 351 21.81 17.50 0.11
N ARG A 352 20.96 18.24 -0.63
CA ARG A 352 19.59 17.79 -0.92
C ARG A 352 19.57 16.60 -1.89
N LEU A 353 20.35 16.68 -2.96
CA LEU A 353 20.46 15.58 -3.94
C LEU A 353 21.17 14.38 -3.32
N GLU A 354 22.31 14.63 -2.66
CA GLU A 354 23.07 13.60 -1.96
C GLU A 354 22.20 12.80 -0.99
N ARG A 355 21.43 13.50 -0.14
CA ARG A 355 20.54 12.87 0.84
C ARG A 355 19.58 11.90 0.18
N SER A 356 18.89 12.28 -0.90
CA SER A 356 17.92 11.43 -1.56
C SER A 356 18.59 10.23 -2.26
N VAL A 357 19.66 10.47 -3.00
CA VAL A 357 20.39 9.40 -3.69
C VAL A 357 20.96 8.39 -2.68
N LYS A 358 21.58 8.87 -1.60
CA LYS A 358 22.10 7.97 -0.55
C LYS A 358 20.97 7.19 0.15
N LYS A 359 19.82 7.81 0.45
CA LYS A 359 18.66 7.06 0.97
C LYS A 359 18.25 5.91 0.04
N ILE A 360 18.16 6.18 -1.26
CA ILE A 360 17.82 5.16 -2.27
C ILE A 360 18.88 4.04 -2.27
N LEU A 361 20.16 4.39 -2.20
CA LEU A 361 21.26 3.40 -2.14
C LEU A 361 21.25 2.61 -0.84
N TYR A 362 20.98 3.24 0.31
CA TYR A 362 20.79 2.56 1.59
C TYR A 362 19.64 1.55 1.52
N ALA A 363 18.52 1.93 0.92
CA ALA A 363 17.38 1.04 0.69
C ALA A 363 17.76 -0.13 -0.24
N LYS A 364 18.51 0.13 -1.32
CA LYS A 364 19.02 -0.92 -2.22
C LYS A 364 19.90 -1.93 -1.49
N TYR A 365 20.81 -1.47 -0.65
CA TYR A 365 21.62 -2.37 0.17
C TYR A 365 20.75 -3.19 1.13
N LYS A 366 19.84 -2.54 1.84
CA LYS A 366 18.94 -3.17 2.82
C LYS A 366 18.14 -4.32 2.25
N VAL A 367 17.74 -4.24 0.99
CA VAL A 367 17.00 -5.31 0.29
C VAL A 367 17.91 -6.30 -0.45
N GLY A 368 19.24 -6.26 -0.21
CA GLY A 368 20.19 -7.23 -0.74
C GLY A 368 20.70 -6.96 -2.15
N LEU A 369 20.42 -5.79 -2.74
CA LEU A 369 20.85 -5.46 -4.10
C LEU A 369 22.37 -5.20 -4.25
N ASN A 370 23.11 -5.13 -3.14
CA ASN A 370 24.56 -5.15 -3.15
C ASN A 370 25.13 -6.53 -3.56
N ASN A 371 24.33 -7.58 -3.48
CA ASN A 371 24.67 -8.95 -3.92
C ASN A 371 23.47 -9.55 -4.65
N TYR A 372 23.02 -8.86 -5.72
CA TYR A 372 21.85 -9.25 -6.49
C TYR A 372 21.94 -10.68 -7.03
N GLN A 373 20.87 -11.45 -6.84
CA GLN A 373 20.67 -12.76 -7.43
C GLN A 373 19.45 -12.73 -8.36
N PRO A 374 19.56 -13.28 -9.58
CA PRO A 374 18.41 -13.38 -10.49
C PRO A 374 17.28 -14.20 -9.87
N VAL A 375 16.05 -13.85 -10.21
CA VAL A 375 14.87 -14.63 -9.83
C VAL A 375 14.95 -16.02 -10.45
N ASP A 376 14.90 -17.06 -9.62
CA ASP A 376 14.79 -18.44 -10.09
C ASP A 376 13.40 -18.67 -10.71
N MET A 377 13.40 -19.23 -11.92
CA MET A 377 12.17 -19.48 -12.70
C MET A 377 11.53 -20.84 -12.38
N ASN A 378 12.24 -21.72 -11.66
CA ASN A 378 11.74 -23.04 -11.30
C ASN A 378 10.64 -22.92 -10.24
N ASN A 379 9.56 -23.65 -10.39
CA ASN A 379 8.39 -23.70 -9.47
C ASN A 379 7.82 -22.32 -9.09
N LEU A 380 8.08 -21.28 -9.89
CA LEU A 380 7.74 -19.91 -9.54
C LEU A 380 6.24 -19.70 -9.27
N VAL A 381 5.35 -20.31 -10.07
CA VAL A 381 3.90 -20.16 -9.89
C VAL A 381 3.43 -20.97 -8.69
N GLU A 382 3.98 -22.16 -8.51
CA GLU A 382 3.69 -23.07 -7.40
C GLU A 382 4.07 -22.42 -6.06
N ASP A 383 5.24 -21.76 -5.99
CA ASP A 383 5.72 -21.06 -4.79
C ASP A 383 4.88 -19.82 -4.44
N LEU A 384 4.13 -19.29 -5.40
CA LEU A 384 3.20 -18.16 -5.21
C LEU A 384 1.75 -18.59 -4.93
N ASN A 385 1.51 -19.92 -4.76
CA ASN A 385 0.20 -20.52 -4.52
C ASN A 385 0.35 -21.73 -3.56
N THR A 386 0.93 -21.50 -2.41
CA THR A 386 1.27 -22.58 -1.47
C THR A 386 0.04 -23.09 -0.67
N PRO A 387 0.08 -24.31 -0.12
CA PRO A 387 -0.98 -24.77 0.81
C PRO A 387 -1.16 -23.86 2.03
N LEU A 388 -0.10 -23.17 2.47
CA LEU A 388 -0.15 -22.22 3.59
C LEU A 388 -1.05 -21.02 3.26
N ASP A 389 -1.07 -20.57 2.01
CA ASP A 389 -1.92 -19.45 1.57
C ASP A 389 -3.39 -19.79 1.81
N LYS A 390 -3.81 -20.99 1.44
CA LYS A 390 -5.18 -21.46 1.65
C LYS A 390 -5.53 -21.55 3.13
N VAL A 391 -4.65 -22.10 3.94
CA VAL A 391 -4.84 -22.18 5.40
C VAL A 391 -4.98 -20.80 6.03
N LEU A 392 -4.13 -19.84 5.65
CA LEU A 392 -4.21 -18.46 6.15
C LEU A 392 -5.49 -17.75 5.68
N TYR A 393 -5.89 -17.98 4.43
CA TYR A 393 -7.14 -17.44 3.89
C TYR A 393 -8.36 -17.95 4.64
N GLU A 394 -8.47 -19.28 4.80
CA GLU A 394 -9.58 -19.90 5.55
C GLU A 394 -9.64 -19.39 6.98
N LYS A 395 -8.49 -19.32 7.65
CA LYS A 395 -8.39 -18.79 9.01
C LYS A 395 -8.76 -17.30 9.09
N ALA A 396 -8.39 -16.50 8.09
CA ALA A 396 -8.80 -15.11 8.01
C ALA A 396 -10.32 -14.98 7.86
N MET A 397 -10.92 -15.74 6.95
CA MET A 397 -12.37 -15.72 6.73
C MET A 397 -13.15 -16.18 7.97
N GLU A 398 -12.72 -17.26 8.64
CA GLU A 398 -13.34 -17.72 9.89
C GLU A 398 -13.32 -16.63 10.98
N ASN A 399 -12.19 -15.92 11.13
CA ASN A 399 -12.03 -14.90 12.16
C ASN A 399 -12.64 -13.53 11.78
N ALA A 400 -12.96 -13.31 10.50
CA ALA A 400 -13.66 -12.12 10.04
C ALA A 400 -15.18 -12.23 10.20
N LEU A 401 -15.73 -13.45 10.38
CA LEU A 401 -17.15 -13.65 10.61
C LEU A 401 -17.60 -12.91 11.87
N THR A 402 -18.60 -12.04 11.73
CA THR A 402 -19.09 -11.18 12.81
C THR A 402 -20.57 -11.43 13.05
N VAL A 403 -20.91 -11.89 14.25
CA VAL A 403 -22.31 -12.05 14.67
C VAL A 403 -22.82 -10.71 15.20
N LEU A 404 -23.62 -10.01 14.40
CA LEU A 404 -24.17 -8.70 14.75
C LEU A 404 -25.30 -8.79 15.76
N LYS A 405 -26.11 -9.86 15.71
CA LYS A 405 -27.26 -10.06 16.57
C LYS A 405 -27.59 -11.54 16.74
N ASN A 406 -27.75 -12.01 17.97
CA ASN A 406 -28.15 -13.37 18.32
C ASN A 406 -28.96 -13.40 19.63
N ASP A 407 -29.89 -12.45 19.81
CA ASP A 407 -30.67 -12.26 21.06
C ASP A 407 -31.48 -13.48 21.44
N ARG A 408 -31.91 -14.27 20.45
CA ARG A 408 -32.70 -15.49 20.66
C ARG A 408 -31.85 -16.76 20.76
N LEU A 409 -30.53 -16.63 20.81
CA LEU A 409 -29.57 -17.75 20.88
C LEU A 409 -29.84 -18.83 19.83
N ILE A 410 -30.15 -18.41 18.60
CA ILE A 410 -30.39 -19.31 17.46
C ILE A 410 -29.09 -19.92 16.97
N ILE A 411 -28.00 -19.18 17.08
CA ILE A 411 -26.64 -19.59 16.71
C ILE A 411 -25.88 -19.93 18.01
N PRO A 412 -25.27 -21.14 18.12
CA PRO A 412 -25.27 -22.25 17.15
C PRO A 412 -26.60 -23.03 17.12
N ILE A 413 -26.90 -23.61 15.94
CA ILE A 413 -28.08 -24.50 15.79
C ILE A 413 -27.79 -25.80 16.53
N LYS A 414 -28.58 -26.11 17.57
CA LYS A 414 -28.26 -27.20 18.52
C LYS A 414 -28.81 -28.61 18.15
N LYS A 415 -29.78 -28.69 17.24
CA LYS A 415 -30.50 -29.94 16.87
C LYS A 415 -30.64 -30.04 15.36
N LEU A 416 -29.51 -30.12 14.66
CA LEU A 416 -29.48 -30.15 13.20
C LEU A 416 -30.26 -31.32 12.61
N GLU A 417 -30.20 -32.49 13.27
CA GLU A 417 -30.84 -33.73 12.84
C GLU A 417 -32.37 -33.67 12.84
N ASN A 418 -32.95 -32.80 13.68
CA ASN A 418 -34.40 -32.65 13.84
C ASN A 418 -34.92 -31.30 13.31
N THR A 419 -34.06 -30.45 12.73
CA THR A 419 -34.43 -29.11 12.25
C THR A 419 -34.58 -29.12 10.73
N ARG A 420 -35.78 -28.85 10.23
CA ARG A 420 -36.04 -28.65 8.80
C ARG A 420 -35.54 -27.27 8.39
N ILE A 421 -34.49 -27.22 7.59
CA ILE A 421 -33.79 -25.98 7.24
C ILE A 421 -34.09 -25.65 5.78
N ALA A 422 -34.54 -24.42 5.53
CA ALA A 422 -34.60 -23.82 4.21
C ALA A 422 -33.43 -22.85 4.00
N TYR A 423 -32.92 -22.79 2.79
CA TYR A 423 -32.02 -21.77 2.31
C TYR A 423 -32.72 -20.87 1.31
N VAL A 424 -32.61 -19.56 1.48
CA VAL A 424 -33.12 -18.53 0.57
C VAL A 424 -31.97 -17.62 0.16
N GLU A 425 -31.85 -17.37 -1.13
CA GLU A 425 -30.80 -16.55 -1.71
C GLU A 425 -31.31 -15.17 -2.12
N PHE A 426 -30.54 -14.15 -1.73
CA PHE A 426 -30.62 -12.80 -2.23
C PHE A 426 -29.24 -12.30 -2.70
N GLY A 427 -29.21 -11.22 -3.45
CA GLY A 427 -27.98 -10.59 -3.90
C GLY A 427 -27.83 -10.60 -5.41
N ASP A 428 -26.61 -10.57 -5.88
CA ASP A 428 -26.19 -10.54 -7.30
C ASP A 428 -25.02 -11.50 -7.59
N ASP A 429 -24.71 -12.38 -6.64
CA ASP A 429 -23.72 -13.44 -6.75
C ASP A 429 -24.36 -14.78 -6.39
N SER A 430 -23.82 -15.90 -6.88
CA SER A 430 -24.37 -17.22 -6.66
C SER A 430 -24.16 -17.72 -5.23
N GLY A 431 -25.27 -18.16 -4.61
CA GLY A 431 -25.26 -18.81 -3.31
C GLY A 431 -25.01 -20.31 -3.33
N GLU A 432 -24.72 -20.90 -4.49
CA GLU A 432 -24.55 -22.36 -4.65
C GLU A 432 -23.44 -22.92 -3.77
N HIS A 433 -22.33 -22.21 -3.72
CA HIS A 433 -21.19 -22.61 -2.88
C HIS A 433 -21.54 -22.59 -1.40
N PHE A 434 -22.24 -21.56 -0.95
CA PHE A 434 -22.70 -21.43 0.43
C PHE A 434 -23.70 -22.56 0.78
N LEU A 435 -24.68 -22.81 -0.07
CA LEU A 435 -25.60 -23.91 0.10
C LEU A 435 -24.90 -25.27 0.17
N SER A 436 -23.93 -25.53 -0.71
CA SER A 436 -23.16 -26.78 -0.73
C SER A 436 -22.39 -27.01 0.59
N GLN A 437 -21.91 -25.93 1.22
CA GLN A 437 -21.27 -26.03 2.53
C GLN A 437 -22.28 -26.31 3.64
N LEU A 438 -23.47 -25.63 3.64
CA LEU A 438 -24.53 -25.93 4.61
C LEU A 438 -25.00 -27.39 4.53
N GLN A 439 -25.08 -27.95 3.33
CA GLN A 439 -25.51 -29.34 3.09
C GLN A 439 -24.54 -30.40 3.59
N LYS A 440 -23.30 -30.04 3.93
CA LYS A 440 -22.35 -30.92 4.60
C LYS A 440 -22.73 -31.22 6.07
N TYR A 441 -23.54 -30.35 6.69
CA TYR A 441 -23.90 -30.42 8.10
C TYR A 441 -25.32 -30.92 8.34
N ALA A 442 -26.25 -30.58 7.42
CA ALA A 442 -27.67 -30.97 7.55
C ALA A 442 -28.36 -31.00 6.18
N LYS A 443 -29.54 -31.64 6.14
CA LYS A 443 -30.43 -31.49 4.97
C LYS A 443 -30.95 -30.08 4.88
N VAL A 444 -30.54 -29.30 3.83
CA VAL A 444 -30.94 -27.94 3.58
C VAL A 444 -31.55 -27.85 2.18
N ASP A 445 -32.81 -27.42 2.11
CA ASP A 445 -33.54 -27.29 0.85
C ASP A 445 -33.44 -25.86 0.32
N TRP A 446 -33.07 -25.70 -0.95
CA TRP A 446 -33.05 -24.40 -1.61
C TRP A 446 -34.47 -23.97 -2.00
N VAL A 447 -35.00 -22.95 -1.35
CA VAL A 447 -36.32 -22.42 -1.62
C VAL A 447 -36.22 -21.19 -2.52
N LYS A 448 -36.83 -21.24 -3.70
CA LYS A 448 -36.90 -20.16 -4.67
C LYS A 448 -38.37 -19.70 -4.84
N ALA A 449 -38.58 -18.39 -4.87
CA ALA A 449 -39.88 -17.77 -5.12
C ALA A 449 -39.73 -16.38 -5.77
N LYS A 450 -40.83 -15.83 -6.28
CA LYS A 450 -40.83 -14.51 -6.93
C LYS A 450 -41.31 -13.38 -6.01
N THR A 451 -42.18 -13.70 -5.05
CA THR A 451 -42.77 -12.73 -4.12
C THR A 451 -42.55 -13.16 -2.67
N ALA A 452 -42.68 -12.24 -1.72
CA ALA A 452 -42.60 -12.53 -0.30
C ALA A 452 -43.73 -13.49 0.16
N ASP A 453 -44.91 -13.37 -0.37
CA ASP A 453 -46.03 -14.26 -0.06
C ASP A 453 -45.77 -15.68 -0.50
N GLU A 454 -45.21 -15.89 -1.71
CA GLU A 454 -44.80 -17.21 -2.18
C GLU A 454 -43.69 -17.81 -1.30
N TYR A 455 -42.71 -17.00 -0.88
CA TYR A 455 -41.71 -17.42 0.08
C TYR A 455 -42.36 -17.84 1.39
N ASN A 456 -43.17 -16.99 1.99
CA ASN A 456 -43.83 -17.27 3.26
C ASN A 456 -44.69 -18.54 3.18
N LYS A 457 -45.41 -18.79 2.08
CA LYS A 457 -46.18 -20.00 1.87
C LYS A 457 -45.29 -21.26 1.83
N LYS A 458 -44.18 -21.19 1.08
CA LYS A 458 -43.26 -22.33 0.96
C LYS A 458 -42.47 -22.59 2.24
N LEU A 459 -42.15 -21.53 3.00
CA LEU A 459 -41.33 -21.62 4.21
C LEU A 459 -42.10 -22.15 5.45
N LYS A 460 -43.41 -22.16 5.46
CA LYS A 460 -44.22 -22.69 6.57
C LYS A 460 -43.91 -24.10 7.03
N LYS A 461 -43.32 -24.93 6.15
CA LYS A 461 -42.95 -26.32 6.47
C LYS A 461 -41.57 -26.48 7.08
N TYR A 462 -40.79 -25.36 7.20
CA TYR A 462 -39.42 -25.37 7.76
C TYR A 462 -39.44 -24.75 9.15
N ASP A 463 -38.52 -25.21 9.98
CA ASP A 463 -38.35 -24.76 11.37
C ASP A 463 -37.37 -23.58 11.44
N LEU A 464 -36.50 -23.46 10.43
CA LEU A 464 -35.47 -22.42 10.32
C LEU A 464 -35.23 -22.08 8.85
N THR A 465 -35.08 -20.80 8.58
CA THR A 465 -34.68 -20.28 7.26
C THR A 465 -33.31 -19.61 7.37
N ILE A 466 -32.34 -20.08 6.61
CA ILE A 466 -31.06 -19.39 6.43
C ILE A 466 -31.15 -18.54 5.17
N ILE A 467 -30.93 -17.23 5.30
CA ILE A 467 -30.93 -16.29 4.17
C ILE A 467 -29.50 -15.89 3.88
N GLY A 468 -28.99 -16.24 2.71
CA GLY A 468 -27.74 -15.72 2.20
C GLY A 468 -27.97 -14.48 1.35
N PHE A 469 -27.41 -13.34 1.77
CA PHE A 469 -27.41 -12.14 0.93
C PHE A 469 -26.02 -11.98 0.29
N HIS A 470 -25.86 -12.56 -0.91
CA HIS A 470 -24.57 -12.63 -1.60
C HIS A 470 -24.36 -11.41 -2.49
N LYS A 471 -23.29 -10.69 -2.22
CA LYS A 471 -22.85 -9.54 -3.02
C LYS A 471 -21.42 -9.77 -3.50
N SER A 472 -21.23 -9.60 -4.81
CA SER A 472 -19.86 -9.68 -5.36
C SER A 472 -18.98 -8.58 -4.82
N ASN A 473 -17.79 -8.98 -4.39
CA ASN A 473 -16.70 -8.07 -3.98
C ASN A 473 -15.61 -7.93 -5.05
N ALA A 474 -15.90 -8.33 -6.30
CA ALA A 474 -14.93 -8.29 -7.39
C ALA A 474 -14.43 -6.86 -7.73
N ASN A 475 -15.11 -5.84 -7.24
CA ASN A 475 -14.72 -4.45 -7.43
C ASN A 475 -14.67 -3.71 -6.07
N PRO A 476 -13.47 -3.41 -5.53
CA PRO A 476 -13.28 -2.79 -4.22
C PRO A 476 -13.85 -1.37 -4.11
N TRP A 477 -14.01 -0.70 -5.24
CA TRP A 477 -14.49 0.69 -5.31
C TRP A 477 -15.99 0.80 -5.53
N LYS A 478 -16.70 -0.34 -5.67
CA LYS A 478 -18.13 -0.34 -5.89
C LYS A 478 -18.88 -0.46 -4.56
N ALA A 479 -19.66 0.55 -4.22
CA ALA A 479 -20.51 0.52 -3.03
C ALA A 479 -21.51 -0.63 -3.10
N TYR A 480 -21.75 -1.31 -1.96
CA TYR A 480 -22.82 -2.27 -1.83
C TYR A 480 -24.17 -1.52 -1.90
N LYS A 481 -24.99 -1.87 -2.89
CA LYS A 481 -26.34 -1.32 -3.02
C LYS A 481 -27.36 -2.42 -2.79
N PHE A 482 -28.21 -2.23 -1.78
CA PHE A 482 -29.40 -3.04 -1.57
C PHE A 482 -30.58 -2.35 -2.24
N THR A 483 -31.32 -3.09 -3.09
CA THR A 483 -32.54 -2.53 -3.66
C THR A 483 -33.66 -2.58 -2.64
N GLU A 484 -34.54 -1.56 -2.60
CA GLU A 484 -35.69 -1.51 -1.71
C GLU A 484 -36.56 -2.77 -1.83
N LEU A 485 -36.79 -3.24 -3.06
CA LEU A 485 -37.57 -4.46 -3.31
C LEU A 485 -36.95 -5.70 -2.61
N LYS A 486 -35.60 -5.87 -2.66
CA LYS A 486 -34.93 -6.99 -2.00
C LYS A 486 -35.01 -6.86 -0.47
N LEU A 487 -34.83 -5.64 0.05
CA LEU A 487 -34.95 -5.37 1.49
C LEU A 487 -36.40 -5.60 1.98
N THR A 488 -37.40 -5.10 1.28
CA THR A 488 -38.79 -5.34 1.61
C THR A 488 -39.12 -6.82 1.67
N ARG A 489 -38.73 -7.60 0.67
CA ARG A 489 -38.90 -9.07 0.68
C ARG A 489 -38.19 -9.72 1.87
N LEU A 490 -36.98 -9.33 2.18
CA LEU A 490 -36.25 -9.82 3.33
C LEU A 490 -36.98 -9.55 4.65
N TYR A 491 -37.48 -8.31 4.86
CA TYR A 491 -38.27 -7.93 6.04
C TYR A 491 -39.53 -8.73 6.17
N GLU A 492 -40.28 -8.92 5.09
CA GLU A 492 -41.54 -9.68 5.10
C GLU A 492 -41.32 -11.17 5.39
N ILE A 493 -40.22 -11.77 4.88
CA ILE A 493 -39.85 -13.15 5.22
C ILE A 493 -39.46 -13.23 6.70
N ALA A 494 -38.63 -12.32 7.19
CA ALA A 494 -38.11 -12.33 8.57
C ALA A 494 -39.21 -12.08 9.62
N ARG A 495 -40.30 -11.37 9.29
CA ARG A 495 -41.47 -11.20 10.17
C ARG A 495 -42.25 -12.48 10.39
N ASN A 496 -42.29 -13.35 9.40
CA ASN A 496 -43.18 -14.54 9.39
C ASN A 496 -42.44 -15.84 9.63
N ASN A 497 -41.09 -15.82 9.65
CA ASN A 497 -40.27 -17.02 9.77
C ASN A 497 -39.11 -16.81 10.78
N LYS A 498 -38.63 -17.89 11.36
CA LYS A 498 -37.40 -17.88 12.14
C LYS A 498 -36.20 -17.83 11.18
N VAL A 499 -35.43 -16.76 11.23
CA VAL A 499 -34.40 -16.46 10.22
C VAL A 499 -33.01 -16.31 10.84
N ILE A 500 -32.00 -16.84 10.14
CA ILE A 500 -30.58 -16.45 10.23
C ILE A 500 -30.23 -15.74 8.91
N LEU A 501 -29.70 -14.54 8.99
CA LEU A 501 -29.26 -13.73 7.84
C LEU A 501 -27.74 -13.69 7.85
#